data_647ee829b4f82e0dac35af167f91070e
#
_entry.id   647ee829b4f82e0dac35af167f91070e
#
_cell.length_a   1.000
_cell.length_b   1.000
_cell.length_c   1.000
_cell.angle_alpha   90.00
_cell.angle_beta   90.00
_cell.angle_gamma   90.00
#
_symmetry.space_group_name_H-M   'P 1'
#
loop_
_entity.id
_entity.type
_entity.pdbx_description
1 polymer ?
#
loop_
_entity_poly.entity_id
_entity_poly.type
_entity_poly.pdbx_seq_one_letter_code
_entity_poly.pdbx_strand_id
1 'polypeptide(L)'
;MDKTEYELIIVGGGPAGLTAAIYGARAGLDVLVVEKGVFGGQISNSTLVENYPGIESISGAELAGRFAEHAKKAGAILKNFVEVFDARKEGGWVVLETTAGELKARAVIIATGEREKKLGVPGEEGLKGKGVSYCATCDGPFFKDKEVIVVGGGNSAVSEGIYLANFAKKVYVVYRRGREGLKAEKALLDRAFENKKMEFVFNTEVKEIIGKEKVEEVLLFNNKTGKSKKMRIDGVFIYIGMEPNSGPFKRIVKTDEHGYIITDESLMAGDGVFAAGDVRKNNIKQVVWAAGEGALAAVSAYRYIRNLSR
;
A
#
# COMPACT_ATOMS: atom_id res chain seq x y z
N MET A 1 0.54 -23.74 -25.07
CA MET A 1 1.04 -22.38 -24.80
C MET A 1 0.04 -21.71 -23.88
N ASP A 2 0.47 -21.08 -22.83
CA ASP A 2 -0.43 -20.32 -21.97
C ASP A 2 -1.00 -19.13 -22.74
N LYS A 3 -2.28 -18.83 -22.52
CA LYS A 3 -2.96 -17.70 -23.14
C LYS A 3 -2.28 -16.39 -22.74
N THR A 4 -1.96 -15.53 -23.70
CA THR A 4 -1.25 -14.25 -23.50
C THR A 4 -2.08 -13.02 -23.84
N GLU A 5 -3.23 -13.19 -24.52
CA GLU A 5 -4.13 -12.12 -24.96
C GLU A 5 -5.47 -12.19 -24.24
N TYR A 6 -5.95 -11.05 -23.74
CA TYR A 6 -7.19 -10.92 -22.97
C TYR A 6 -7.97 -9.67 -23.40
N GLU A 7 -9.28 -9.64 -23.14
CA GLU A 7 -10.05 -8.41 -23.31
C GLU A 7 -9.68 -7.39 -22.22
N LEU A 8 -9.54 -7.86 -20.96
CA LEU A 8 -9.22 -7.03 -19.80
C LEU A 8 -8.16 -7.70 -18.92
N ILE A 9 -7.07 -6.99 -18.66
CA ILE A 9 -6.12 -7.37 -17.62
C ILE A 9 -6.20 -6.37 -16.46
N ILE A 10 -6.27 -6.90 -15.24
CA ILE A 10 -6.28 -6.12 -14.01
C ILE A 10 -4.95 -6.39 -13.29
N VAL A 11 -4.20 -5.32 -12.98
CA VAL A 11 -2.92 -5.41 -12.29
C VAL A 11 -3.09 -5.00 -10.85
N GLY A 12 -2.94 -5.96 -9.93
CA GLY A 12 -3.14 -5.81 -8.50
C GLY A 12 -4.38 -6.54 -8.00
N GLY A 13 -4.18 -7.39 -7.00
CA GLY A 13 -5.19 -8.27 -6.40
C GLY A 13 -5.73 -7.78 -5.06
N GLY A 14 -5.75 -6.46 -4.84
CA GLY A 14 -6.41 -5.84 -3.69
C GLY A 14 -7.91 -5.63 -3.91
N PRO A 15 -8.62 -4.97 -2.97
CA PRO A 15 -10.08 -4.75 -3.06
C PRO A 15 -10.53 -4.11 -4.37
N ALA A 16 -9.80 -3.12 -4.89
CA ALA A 16 -10.11 -2.47 -6.16
C ALA A 16 -10.01 -3.46 -7.33
N GLY A 17 -8.90 -4.19 -7.43
CA GLY A 17 -8.68 -5.12 -8.54
C GLY A 17 -9.61 -6.32 -8.50
N LEU A 18 -9.84 -6.91 -7.34
CA LEU A 18 -10.76 -8.05 -7.20
C LEU A 18 -12.22 -7.64 -7.47
N THR A 19 -12.63 -6.43 -7.06
CA THR A 19 -13.96 -5.91 -7.41
C THR A 19 -14.06 -5.64 -8.91
N ALA A 20 -13.04 -5.05 -9.53
CA ALA A 20 -13.01 -4.86 -10.97
C ALA A 20 -13.13 -6.21 -11.72
N ALA A 21 -12.48 -7.25 -11.23
CA ALA A 21 -12.56 -8.60 -11.79
C ALA A 21 -13.99 -9.18 -11.74
N ILE A 22 -14.68 -9.01 -10.59
CA ILE A 22 -16.06 -9.43 -10.44
C ILE A 22 -16.95 -8.76 -11.48
N TYR A 23 -16.86 -7.43 -11.60
CA TYR A 23 -17.71 -6.66 -12.53
C TYR A 23 -17.37 -6.95 -13.99
N GLY A 24 -16.08 -7.03 -14.34
CA GLY A 24 -15.64 -7.36 -15.70
C GLY A 24 -16.09 -8.75 -16.16
N ALA A 25 -15.87 -9.77 -15.32
CA ALA A 25 -16.28 -11.14 -15.62
C ALA A 25 -17.81 -11.28 -15.73
N ARG A 26 -18.56 -10.66 -14.81
CA ARG A 26 -20.03 -10.63 -14.88
C ARG A 26 -20.57 -9.91 -16.12
N ALA A 27 -19.83 -8.96 -16.67
CA ALA A 27 -20.15 -8.31 -17.95
C ALA A 27 -19.78 -9.16 -19.17
N GLY A 28 -19.26 -10.37 -18.98
CA GLY A 28 -18.88 -11.30 -20.05
C GLY A 28 -17.55 -10.97 -20.70
N LEU A 29 -16.67 -10.21 -20.05
CA LEU A 29 -15.31 -10.01 -20.51
C LEU A 29 -14.42 -11.20 -20.15
N ASP A 30 -13.44 -11.46 -20.99
CA ASP A 30 -12.34 -12.35 -20.69
C ASP A 30 -11.31 -11.62 -19.79
N VAL A 31 -11.33 -11.94 -18.50
CA VAL A 31 -10.61 -11.18 -17.45
C VAL A 31 -9.47 -11.99 -16.84
N LEU A 32 -8.28 -11.40 -16.85
CA LEU A 32 -7.12 -11.86 -16.08
C LEU A 32 -6.80 -10.85 -14.98
N VAL A 33 -6.59 -11.34 -13.75
CA VAL A 33 -5.98 -10.57 -12.66
C VAL A 33 -4.57 -11.08 -12.42
N VAL A 34 -3.59 -10.20 -12.43
CA VAL A 34 -2.20 -10.51 -12.04
C VAL A 34 -1.85 -9.82 -10.73
N GLU A 35 -1.25 -10.56 -9.80
CA GLU A 35 -0.81 -10.06 -8.50
C GLU A 35 0.61 -10.55 -8.21
N LYS A 36 1.49 -9.64 -7.78
CA LYS A 36 2.89 -9.97 -7.48
C LYS A 36 3.09 -10.84 -6.24
N GLY A 37 2.13 -10.80 -5.32
CA GLY A 37 2.16 -11.56 -4.09
C GLY A 37 0.91 -12.43 -3.93
N VAL A 38 0.34 -12.43 -2.74
CA VAL A 38 -0.95 -13.07 -2.43
C VAL A 38 -2.10 -12.08 -2.64
N PHE A 39 -3.25 -12.59 -3.04
CA PHE A 39 -4.45 -11.77 -3.21
C PHE A 39 -4.92 -11.17 -1.89
N GLY A 40 -5.41 -9.92 -1.96
CA GLY A 40 -5.96 -9.17 -0.84
C GLY A 40 -5.36 -7.78 -0.65
N GLY A 41 -4.09 -7.58 -1.04
CA GLY A 41 -3.42 -6.29 -0.87
C GLY A 41 -3.28 -5.89 0.61
N GLN A 42 -3.25 -4.60 0.88
CA GLN A 42 -3.02 -4.04 2.23
C GLN A 42 -4.07 -4.48 3.27
N ILE A 43 -5.31 -4.78 2.84
CA ILE A 43 -6.37 -5.17 3.77
C ILE A 43 -6.07 -6.48 4.48
N SER A 44 -5.30 -7.39 3.86
CA SER A 44 -4.91 -8.67 4.46
C SER A 44 -4.12 -8.51 5.76
N ASN A 45 -3.49 -7.35 5.97
CA ASN A 45 -2.70 -7.04 7.16
C ASN A 45 -3.56 -6.48 8.31
N SER A 46 -4.85 -6.18 8.07
CA SER A 46 -5.74 -5.64 9.10
C SER A 46 -6.28 -6.76 9.96
N THR A 47 -6.11 -6.65 11.28
CA THR A 47 -6.65 -7.63 12.24
C THR A 47 -8.18 -7.58 12.28
N LEU A 48 -8.76 -6.38 12.11
CA LEU A 48 -10.19 -6.14 12.22
C LEU A 48 -10.65 -5.07 11.21
N VAL A 49 -11.76 -5.32 10.55
CA VAL A 49 -12.47 -4.39 9.65
C VAL A 49 -13.91 -4.30 10.10
N GLU A 50 -14.36 -3.11 10.50
CA GLU A 50 -15.71 -2.82 11.03
C GLU A 50 -16.45 -1.74 10.24
N ASN A 51 -15.85 -1.28 9.14
CA ASN A 51 -16.37 -0.19 8.32
C ASN A 51 -16.65 -0.59 6.86
N TYR A 52 -16.83 -1.89 6.61
CA TYR A 52 -17.26 -2.37 5.30
C TYR A 52 -18.78 -2.65 5.33
N PRO A 53 -19.60 -1.89 4.58
CA PRO A 53 -21.07 -2.02 4.64
C PRO A 53 -21.54 -3.44 4.36
N GLY A 54 -22.45 -3.94 5.19
CA GLY A 54 -23.00 -5.29 5.10
C GLY A 54 -22.21 -6.36 5.86
N ILE A 55 -21.09 -5.98 6.48
CA ILE A 55 -20.29 -6.85 7.36
C ILE A 55 -19.96 -6.05 8.63
N GLU A 56 -20.51 -6.47 9.79
CA GLU A 56 -20.32 -5.76 11.05
C GLU A 56 -18.86 -5.83 11.52
N SER A 57 -18.25 -7.00 11.40
CA SER A 57 -16.87 -7.24 11.84
C SER A 57 -16.28 -8.46 11.14
N ILE A 58 -15.07 -8.34 10.63
CA ILE A 58 -14.35 -9.41 9.93
C ILE A 58 -12.83 -9.15 9.99
N SER A 59 -12.01 -10.19 9.94
CA SER A 59 -10.57 -10.00 9.74
C SER A 59 -10.28 -9.56 8.31
N GLY A 60 -9.24 -8.73 8.13
CA GLY A 60 -8.84 -8.29 6.79
C GLY A 60 -8.45 -9.46 5.88
N ALA A 61 -7.78 -10.47 6.42
CA ALA A 61 -7.41 -11.67 5.67
C ALA A 61 -8.63 -12.46 5.17
N GLU A 62 -9.66 -12.61 6.01
CA GLU A 62 -10.91 -13.27 5.62
C GLU A 62 -11.68 -12.46 4.58
N LEU A 63 -11.78 -11.14 4.77
CA LEU A 63 -12.43 -10.25 3.80
C LEU A 63 -11.73 -10.34 2.43
N ALA A 64 -10.40 -10.30 2.40
CA ALA A 64 -9.59 -10.47 1.21
C ALA A 64 -9.86 -11.81 0.50
N GLY A 65 -9.91 -12.89 1.28
CA GLY A 65 -10.24 -14.23 0.77
C GLY A 65 -11.62 -14.29 0.12
N ARG A 66 -12.63 -13.65 0.74
CA ARG A 66 -13.99 -13.55 0.17
C ARG A 66 -14.02 -12.79 -1.15
N PHE A 67 -13.28 -11.70 -1.29
CA PHE A 67 -13.14 -10.98 -2.55
C PHE A 67 -12.53 -11.86 -3.65
N ALA A 68 -11.43 -12.55 -3.34
CA ALA A 68 -10.73 -13.39 -4.31
C ALA A 68 -11.61 -14.58 -4.75
N GLU A 69 -12.29 -15.23 -3.83
CA GLU A 69 -13.20 -16.32 -4.16
C GLU A 69 -14.40 -15.85 -5.00
N HIS A 70 -14.97 -14.70 -4.67
CA HIS A 70 -16.06 -14.12 -5.46
C HIS A 70 -15.61 -13.80 -6.89
N ALA A 71 -14.41 -13.23 -7.08
CA ALA A 71 -13.86 -12.97 -8.41
C ALA A 71 -13.69 -14.25 -9.23
N LYS A 72 -13.18 -15.34 -8.63
CA LYS A 72 -13.09 -16.66 -9.28
C LYS A 72 -14.46 -17.21 -9.66
N LYS A 73 -15.43 -17.17 -8.74
CA LYS A 73 -16.81 -17.62 -8.99
C LYS A 73 -17.49 -16.82 -10.10
N ALA A 74 -17.15 -15.54 -10.27
CA ALA A 74 -17.64 -14.71 -11.36
C ALA A 74 -17.02 -15.07 -12.71
N GLY A 75 -15.96 -15.88 -12.77
CA GLY A 75 -15.31 -16.33 -13.99
C GLY A 75 -13.96 -15.66 -14.30
N ALA A 76 -13.44 -14.79 -13.42
CA ALA A 76 -12.13 -14.19 -13.63
C ALA A 76 -11.00 -15.19 -13.40
N ILE A 77 -9.95 -15.12 -14.23
CA ILE A 77 -8.71 -15.87 -14.06
C ILE A 77 -7.83 -15.09 -13.10
N LEU A 78 -7.39 -15.70 -12.00
CA LEU A 78 -6.50 -15.11 -11.00
C LEU A 78 -5.12 -15.77 -11.06
N LYS A 79 -4.06 -14.98 -11.35
CA LYS A 79 -2.66 -15.43 -11.32
C LYS A 79 -1.89 -14.62 -10.28
N ASN A 80 -1.41 -15.28 -9.23
CA ASN A 80 -0.51 -14.71 -8.22
C ASN A 80 0.95 -14.95 -8.60
N PHE A 81 1.87 -14.26 -7.91
CA PHE A 81 3.32 -14.28 -8.16
C PHE A 81 3.71 -13.86 -9.58
N VAL A 82 2.90 -12.99 -10.18
CA VAL A 82 3.16 -12.36 -11.48
C VAL A 82 3.33 -10.87 -11.27
N GLU A 83 4.56 -10.37 -11.37
CA GLU A 83 4.89 -8.97 -11.26
C GLU A 83 4.94 -8.32 -12.63
N VAL A 84 4.30 -7.15 -12.77
CA VAL A 84 4.40 -6.26 -13.94
C VAL A 84 5.51 -5.24 -13.66
N PHE A 85 6.48 -5.12 -14.55
CA PHE A 85 7.60 -4.20 -14.37
C PHE A 85 7.69 -3.12 -15.46
N ASP A 86 7.02 -3.29 -16.60
CA ASP A 86 6.85 -2.23 -17.61
C ASP A 86 5.53 -2.40 -18.35
N ALA A 87 5.05 -1.30 -18.93
CA ALA A 87 3.83 -1.27 -19.74
C ALA A 87 3.99 -0.30 -20.93
N ARG A 88 3.52 -0.72 -22.09
CA ARG A 88 3.54 0.08 -23.33
C ARG A 88 2.25 -0.07 -24.12
N LYS A 89 2.06 0.83 -25.07
CA LYS A 89 0.97 0.71 -26.07
C LYS A 89 1.54 0.30 -27.41
N GLU A 90 0.90 -0.68 -28.05
CA GLU A 90 1.34 -1.21 -29.32
C GLU A 90 0.15 -1.77 -30.11
N GLY A 91 -0.10 -1.23 -31.31
CA GLY A 91 -1.11 -1.77 -32.26
C GLY A 91 -2.53 -1.88 -31.69
N GLY A 92 -2.97 -0.93 -30.84
CA GLY A 92 -4.30 -0.95 -30.21
C GLY A 92 -4.40 -1.90 -29.01
N TRP A 93 -3.27 -2.41 -28.53
CA TRP A 93 -3.14 -3.21 -27.32
C TRP A 93 -2.38 -2.45 -26.24
N VAL A 94 -2.69 -2.73 -25.00
CA VAL A 94 -1.79 -2.44 -23.86
C VAL A 94 -0.98 -3.70 -23.61
N VAL A 95 0.33 -3.57 -23.70
CA VAL A 95 1.30 -4.67 -23.53
C VAL A 95 1.96 -4.52 -22.17
N LEU A 96 1.92 -5.58 -21.38
CA LEU A 96 2.52 -5.66 -20.05
C LEU A 96 3.71 -6.61 -20.06
N GLU A 97 4.86 -6.13 -19.64
CA GLU A 97 6.03 -6.99 -19.40
C GLU A 97 5.98 -7.51 -17.98
N THR A 98 5.98 -8.83 -17.84
CA THR A 98 5.79 -9.49 -16.54
C THR A 98 6.82 -10.59 -16.29
N THR A 99 6.93 -11.02 -15.03
CA THR A 99 7.75 -12.19 -14.66
C THR A 99 7.29 -13.50 -15.31
N ALA A 100 6.06 -13.56 -15.84
CA ALA A 100 5.51 -14.70 -16.58
C ALA A 100 5.57 -14.53 -18.11
N GLY A 101 6.31 -13.52 -18.60
CA GLY A 101 6.37 -13.15 -20.01
C GLY A 101 5.46 -12.00 -20.37
N GLU A 102 5.31 -11.73 -21.67
CA GLU A 102 4.50 -10.64 -22.21
C GLU A 102 3.01 -11.01 -22.20
N LEU A 103 2.19 -10.08 -21.70
CA LEU A 103 0.73 -10.16 -21.71
C LEU A 103 0.14 -8.97 -22.46
N LYS A 104 -0.96 -9.18 -23.21
CA LYS A 104 -1.64 -8.15 -24.00
C LYS A 104 -3.11 -8.04 -23.62
N ALA A 105 -3.62 -6.82 -23.53
CA ALA A 105 -5.04 -6.58 -23.29
C ALA A 105 -5.59 -5.44 -24.14
N ARG A 106 -6.91 -5.51 -24.46
CA ARG A 106 -7.62 -4.38 -25.08
C ARG A 106 -7.77 -3.22 -24.11
N ALA A 107 -7.95 -3.54 -22.82
CA ALA A 107 -7.91 -2.56 -21.74
C ALA A 107 -7.18 -3.11 -20.53
N VAL A 108 -6.59 -2.21 -19.74
CA VAL A 108 -5.91 -2.53 -18.47
C VAL A 108 -6.48 -1.67 -17.35
N ILE A 109 -6.73 -2.29 -16.18
CA ILE A 109 -7.04 -1.57 -14.94
C ILE A 109 -5.82 -1.70 -14.00
N ILE A 110 -5.23 -0.56 -13.66
CA ILE A 110 -4.13 -0.46 -12.70
C ILE A 110 -4.74 -0.33 -11.31
N ALA A 111 -4.62 -1.38 -10.50
CA ALA A 111 -5.16 -1.47 -9.13
C ALA A 111 -4.07 -1.87 -8.12
N THR A 112 -2.84 -1.42 -8.37
CA THR A 112 -1.62 -1.84 -7.66
C THR A 112 -1.47 -1.23 -6.27
N GLY A 113 -2.38 -0.32 -5.89
CA GLY A 113 -2.39 0.32 -4.57
C GLY A 113 -1.14 1.17 -4.29
N GLU A 114 -0.80 1.25 -3.03
CA GLU A 114 0.37 1.98 -2.53
C GLU A 114 1.18 1.09 -1.57
N ARG A 115 2.38 1.53 -1.24
CA ARG A 115 3.26 0.88 -0.26
C ARG A 115 3.85 1.91 0.69
N GLU A 116 4.35 1.44 1.80
CA GLU A 116 5.04 2.26 2.77
C GLU A 116 6.30 2.86 2.16
N LYS A 117 6.53 4.16 2.42
CA LYS A 117 7.80 4.82 2.09
C LYS A 117 8.91 4.28 2.96
N LYS A 118 10.03 3.95 2.32
CA LYS A 118 11.25 3.55 3.01
C LYS A 118 12.03 4.79 3.48
N LEU A 119 12.75 4.64 4.58
CA LEU A 119 13.72 5.65 5.03
C LEU A 119 14.91 5.76 4.05
N GLY A 120 15.25 4.65 3.40
CA GLY A 120 16.39 4.55 2.49
C GLY A 120 17.73 4.60 3.22
N VAL A 121 17.77 4.13 4.47
CA VAL A 121 18.98 4.14 5.30
C VAL A 121 19.64 2.77 5.36
N PRO A 122 20.98 2.69 5.56
CA PRO A 122 21.66 1.43 5.80
C PRO A 122 21.00 0.61 6.91
N GLY A 123 20.90 -0.70 6.73
CA GLY A 123 20.30 -1.65 7.67
C GLY A 123 18.80 -1.82 7.57
N GLU A 124 18.05 -0.89 6.97
CA GLU A 124 16.58 -0.96 6.87
C GLU A 124 16.09 -2.26 6.21
N GLU A 125 16.58 -2.57 5.00
CA GLU A 125 16.15 -3.76 4.25
C GLU A 125 16.65 -5.06 4.87
N GLY A 126 17.91 -5.10 5.32
CA GLY A 126 18.52 -6.32 5.88
C GLY A 126 17.91 -6.75 7.20
N LEU A 127 17.32 -5.80 7.93
CA LEU A 127 16.69 -6.01 9.25
C LEU A 127 15.16 -5.97 9.20
N LYS A 128 14.56 -5.90 8.02
CA LYS A 128 13.10 -6.01 7.85
C LYS A 128 12.60 -7.36 8.36
N GLY A 129 11.59 -7.34 9.24
CA GLY A 129 11.10 -8.54 9.96
C GLY A 129 12.03 -9.02 11.08
N LYS A 130 13.18 -8.35 11.29
CA LYS A 130 14.16 -8.64 12.35
C LYS A 130 14.32 -7.45 13.29
N GLY A 131 13.25 -6.69 13.48
CA GLY A 131 13.21 -5.48 14.31
C GLY A 131 12.88 -4.21 13.53
N VAL A 132 12.99 -4.20 12.20
CA VAL A 132 12.42 -3.13 11.36
C VAL A 132 11.03 -3.56 10.89
N SER A 133 10.03 -2.72 11.14
CA SER A 133 8.63 -2.98 10.81
C SER A 133 7.94 -1.76 10.22
N TYR A 134 6.86 -2.01 9.47
CA TYR A 134 5.92 -1.01 8.94
C TYR A 134 4.48 -1.26 9.43
N CYS A 135 4.30 -2.23 10.36
CA CYS A 135 2.99 -2.63 10.87
C CYS A 135 3.06 -2.86 12.39
N ALA A 136 2.64 -1.89 13.19
CA ALA A 136 2.64 -2.05 14.65
C ALA A 136 1.60 -3.09 15.13
N THR A 137 0.47 -3.18 14.46
CA THR A 137 -0.55 -4.19 14.81
C THR A 137 -0.09 -5.62 14.54
N CYS A 138 0.77 -5.83 13.52
CA CYS A 138 1.34 -7.14 13.20
C CYS A 138 2.44 -7.53 14.19
N ASP A 139 3.37 -6.62 14.43
CA ASP A 139 4.65 -6.93 15.11
C ASP A 139 4.72 -6.42 16.55
N GLY A 140 3.85 -5.47 16.95
CA GLY A 140 3.88 -4.85 18.27
C GLY A 140 3.92 -5.83 19.45
N PRO A 141 3.14 -6.91 19.46
CA PRO A 141 3.18 -7.91 20.54
C PRO A 141 4.57 -8.54 20.79
N PHE A 142 5.42 -8.64 19.75
CA PHE A 142 6.80 -9.17 19.87
C PHE A 142 7.76 -8.21 20.59
N PHE A 143 7.33 -6.95 20.81
CA PHE A 143 8.11 -5.93 21.48
C PHE A 143 7.64 -5.66 22.92
N LYS A 144 7.01 -6.64 23.56
CA LYS A 144 6.64 -6.57 24.96
C LYS A 144 7.89 -6.31 25.82
N ASP A 145 7.78 -5.31 26.70
CA ASP A 145 8.83 -4.86 27.64
C ASP A 145 10.14 -4.39 26.97
N LYS A 146 10.11 -4.09 25.67
CA LYS A 146 11.24 -3.58 24.87
C LYS A 146 11.13 -2.08 24.61
N GLU A 147 12.24 -1.50 24.16
CA GLU A 147 12.29 -0.09 23.76
C GLU A 147 12.25 -0.01 22.22
N VAL A 148 11.34 0.80 21.68
CA VAL A 148 11.14 0.91 20.24
C VAL A 148 11.13 2.36 19.76
N ILE A 149 11.54 2.56 18.52
CA ILE A 149 11.41 3.84 17.81
C ILE A 149 10.24 3.77 16.85
N VAL A 150 9.46 4.85 16.80
CA VAL A 150 8.50 5.14 15.72
C VAL A 150 9.03 6.33 14.95
N VAL A 151 9.23 6.18 13.64
CA VAL A 151 9.72 7.25 12.77
C VAL A 151 8.55 7.85 12.02
N GLY A 152 8.27 9.14 12.27
CA GLY A 152 7.19 9.87 11.63
C GLY A 152 6.52 10.91 12.53
N GLY A 153 5.57 11.66 12.01
CA GLY A 153 4.88 12.73 12.74
C GLY A 153 3.46 13.03 12.24
N GLY A 154 2.88 12.12 11.46
CA GLY A 154 1.47 12.14 11.03
C GLY A 154 0.59 11.25 11.90
N ASN A 155 -0.70 11.17 11.54
CA ASN A 155 -1.70 10.36 12.26
C ASN A 155 -1.21 8.91 12.46
N SER A 156 -0.76 8.24 11.39
CA SER A 156 -0.28 6.85 11.48
C SER A 156 0.86 6.69 12.49
N ALA A 157 1.90 7.53 12.44
CA ALA A 157 3.02 7.44 13.37
C ALA A 157 2.57 7.60 14.83
N VAL A 158 1.67 8.55 15.10
CA VAL A 158 1.23 8.84 16.47
C VAL A 158 0.26 7.76 16.97
N SER A 159 -0.73 7.34 16.16
CA SER A 159 -1.68 6.29 16.56
C SER A 159 -0.99 4.95 16.79
N GLU A 160 -0.09 4.57 15.88
CA GLU A 160 0.67 3.31 16.00
C GLU A 160 1.68 3.37 17.16
N GLY A 161 2.24 4.56 17.46
CA GLY A 161 3.04 4.78 18.66
C GLY A 161 2.26 4.58 19.94
N ILE A 162 1.02 5.08 20.01
CA ILE A 162 0.11 4.85 21.14
C ILE A 162 -0.22 3.35 21.27
N TYR A 163 -0.48 2.68 20.15
CA TYR A 163 -0.74 1.24 20.14
C TYR A 163 0.46 0.44 20.68
N LEU A 164 1.67 0.72 20.19
CA LEU A 164 2.92 0.10 20.67
C LEU A 164 3.16 0.31 22.15
N ALA A 165 2.77 1.46 22.72
CA ALA A 165 2.92 1.75 24.14
C ALA A 165 2.10 0.79 25.05
N ASN A 166 1.12 0.04 24.53
CA ASN A 166 0.44 -1.00 25.29
C ASN A 166 1.35 -2.19 25.58
N PHE A 167 2.33 -2.46 24.75
CA PHE A 167 3.26 -3.59 24.85
C PHE A 167 4.65 -3.16 25.30
N ALA A 168 5.20 -2.16 24.63
CA ALA A 168 6.55 -1.70 24.81
C ALA A 168 6.79 -1.11 26.22
N LYS A 169 8.02 -1.21 26.68
CA LYS A 169 8.53 -0.49 27.87
C LYS A 169 8.59 1.01 27.59
N LYS A 170 9.08 1.40 26.40
CA LYS A 170 9.25 2.79 25.98
C LYS A 170 9.10 2.90 24.46
N VAL A 171 8.45 3.96 24.00
CA VAL A 171 8.27 4.32 22.57
C VAL A 171 8.86 5.70 22.33
N TYR A 172 9.89 5.80 21.49
CA TYR A 172 10.49 7.06 21.08
C TYR A 172 9.93 7.47 19.71
N VAL A 173 9.21 8.57 19.64
CA VAL A 173 8.70 9.10 18.36
C VAL A 173 9.76 10.04 17.78
N VAL A 174 10.52 9.55 16.80
CA VAL A 174 11.59 10.31 16.12
C VAL A 174 10.99 11.09 14.98
N TYR A 175 11.09 12.42 15.05
CA TYR A 175 10.53 13.31 14.05
C TYR A 175 11.55 14.36 13.57
N ARG A 176 11.69 14.46 12.25
CA ARG A 176 12.70 15.33 11.60
C ARG A 176 12.47 16.83 11.76
N ARG A 177 11.30 17.26 12.24
CA ARG A 177 10.95 18.67 12.48
C ARG A 177 10.72 18.89 13.97
N GLY A 178 10.49 20.14 14.36
CA GLY A 178 10.06 20.51 15.68
C GLY A 178 8.61 20.09 15.98
N ARG A 179 8.17 20.35 17.21
CA ARG A 179 6.82 20.03 17.69
C ARG A 179 5.72 20.68 16.82
N GLU A 180 5.97 21.91 16.37
CA GLU A 180 5.11 22.71 15.50
C GLU A 180 4.91 22.08 14.10
N GLY A 181 5.81 21.21 13.69
CA GLY A 181 5.75 20.52 12.41
C GLY A 181 4.94 19.23 12.42
N LEU A 182 4.44 18.77 13.58
CA LEU A 182 3.60 17.57 13.66
C LEU A 182 2.31 17.74 12.84
N LYS A 183 1.95 16.69 12.11
CA LYS A 183 0.79 16.69 11.21
C LYS A 183 -0.35 15.81 11.72
N ALA A 184 -0.19 15.18 12.87
CA ALA A 184 -1.23 14.37 13.50
C ALA A 184 -2.33 15.26 14.10
N GLU A 185 -3.53 14.72 14.17
CA GLU A 185 -4.69 15.37 14.77
C GLU A 185 -4.44 15.69 16.25
N LYS A 186 -4.97 16.83 16.70
CA LYS A 186 -4.75 17.32 18.07
C LYS A 186 -5.13 16.27 19.13
N ALA A 187 -6.26 15.59 18.98
CA ALA A 187 -6.71 14.57 19.92
C ALA A 187 -5.73 13.39 20.07
N LEU A 188 -5.09 12.97 18.96
CA LEU A 188 -4.03 11.96 18.99
C LEU A 188 -2.76 12.48 19.68
N LEU A 189 -2.38 13.71 19.38
CA LEU A 189 -1.21 14.35 19.99
C LEU A 189 -1.37 14.52 21.50
N ASP A 190 -2.54 14.97 21.95
CA ASP A 190 -2.81 15.14 23.39
C ASP A 190 -2.67 13.79 24.11
N ARG A 191 -3.27 12.73 23.60
CA ARG A 191 -3.13 11.36 24.14
C ARG A 191 -1.67 10.86 24.14
N ALA A 192 -0.93 11.15 23.07
CA ALA A 192 0.45 10.70 22.97
C ALA A 192 1.39 11.45 23.94
N PHE A 193 1.17 12.77 24.13
CA PHE A 193 1.95 13.56 25.08
C PHE A 193 1.65 13.23 26.54
N GLU A 194 0.43 12.81 26.86
CA GLU A 194 0.04 12.34 28.21
C GLU A 194 0.57 10.93 28.52
N ASN A 195 0.94 10.15 27.52
CA ASN A 195 1.40 8.78 27.71
C ASN A 195 2.85 8.74 28.23
N LYS A 196 3.04 8.34 29.51
CA LYS A 196 4.34 8.26 30.18
C LYS A 196 5.35 7.32 29.50
N LYS A 197 4.88 6.39 28.69
CA LYS A 197 5.75 5.49 27.94
C LYS A 197 6.21 6.08 26.60
N MET A 198 5.63 7.20 26.16
CA MET A 198 6.01 7.86 24.91
C MET A 198 6.94 9.05 25.15
N GLU A 199 7.91 9.20 24.24
CA GLU A 199 8.85 10.32 24.24
C GLU A 199 9.08 10.81 22.83
N PHE A 200 8.90 12.11 22.59
CA PHE A 200 9.14 12.71 21.28
C PHE A 200 10.58 13.22 21.16
N VAL A 201 11.29 12.73 20.14
CA VAL A 201 12.65 13.13 19.80
C VAL A 201 12.58 14.02 18.54
N PHE A 202 12.47 15.32 18.74
CA PHE A 202 12.29 16.30 17.68
C PHE A 202 13.59 16.68 16.98
N ASN A 203 13.45 17.26 15.78
CA ASN A 203 14.53 17.70 14.90
C ASN A 203 15.57 16.60 14.67
N THR A 204 15.12 15.34 14.60
CA THR A 204 16.00 14.18 14.59
C THR A 204 15.58 13.22 13.50
N GLU A 205 16.55 12.66 12.81
CA GLU A 205 16.39 11.65 11.75
C GLU A 205 17.16 10.38 12.14
N VAL A 206 16.64 9.23 11.73
CA VAL A 206 17.39 7.97 11.70
C VAL A 206 18.29 7.99 10.47
N LYS A 207 19.59 7.78 10.64
CA LYS A 207 20.57 7.73 9.53
C LYS A 207 21.07 6.33 9.24
N GLU A 208 20.99 5.42 10.21
CA GLU A 208 21.38 4.02 10.07
C GLU A 208 20.65 3.18 11.11
N ILE A 209 20.31 1.96 10.75
CA ILE A 209 19.77 0.93 11.65
C ILE A 209 20.82 -0.17 11.75
N ILE A 210 21.28 -0.44 12.96
CA ILE A 210 22.47 -1.27 13.21
C ILE A 210 22.04 -2.55 13.92
N GLY A 211 22.54 -3.69 13.46
CA GLY A 211 22.35 -5.00 14.04
C GLY A 211 22.88 -6.10 13.11
N LYS A 212 23.09 -7.28 13.64
CA LYS A 212 23.52 -8.47 12.85
C LYS A 212 22.33 -9.36 12.51
N GLU A 213 21.71 -9.95 13.51
CA GLU A 213 20.56 -10.84 13.35
C GLU A 213 19.23 -10.13 13.58
N LYS A 214 19.25 -9.05 14.38
CA LYS A 214 18.10 -8.19 14.70
C LYS A 214 18.58 -6.76 14.92
N VAL A 215 17.63 -5.84 15.03
CA VAL A 215 17.93 -4.45 15.41
C VAL A 215 18.55 -4.43 16.82
N GLU A 216 19.65 -3.70 16.97
CA GLU A 216 20.39 -3.52 18.24
C GLU A 216 20.58 -2.05 18.59
N GLU A 217 20.84 -1.19 17.58
CA GLU A 217 21.07 0.24 17.73
C GLU A 217 20.56 1.02 16.52
N VAL A 218 20.39 2.31 16.67
CA VAL A 218 20.20 3.27 15.57
C VAL A 218 21.20 4.42 15.71
N LEU A 219 21.61 4.96 14.55
CA LEU A 219 22.33 6.22 14.47
C LEU A 219 21.31 7.34 14.24
N LEU A 220 21.14 8.20 15.23
CA LEU A 220 20.28 9.38 15.19
C LEU A 220 21.11 10.61 14.84
N PHE A 221 20.56 11.49 14.01
CA PHE A 221 21.16 12.79 13.65
C PHE A 221 20.21 13.93 13.99
N ASN A 222 20.66 14.86 14.80
CA ASN A 222 19.87 16.04 15.15
C ASN A 222 20.11 17.18 14.15
N ASN A 223 19.08 17.56 13.42
CA ASN A 223 19.15 18.55 12.32
C ASN A 223 19.46 19.99 12.80
N LYS A 224 19.16 20.30 14.08
CA LYS A 224 19.43 21.63 14.64
C LYS A 224 20.85 21.78 15.13
N THR A 225 21.39 20.73 15.75
CA THR A 225 22.70 20.79 16.39
C THR A 225 23.82 20.20 15.54
N GLY A 226 23.47 19.48 14.45
CA GLY A 226 24.42 18.76 13.60
C GLY A 226 25.08 17.56 14.29
N LYS A 227 24.61 17.17 15.48
CA LYS A 227 25.21 16.08 16.26
C LYS A 227 24.58 14.74 15.96
N SER A 228 25.40 13.69 15.88
CA SER A 228 24.95 12.31 15.80
C SER A 228 25.10 11.61 17.14
N LYS A 229 24.18 10.66 17.42
CA LYS A 229 24.19 9.83 18.64
C LYS A 229 23.73 8.43 18.29
N LYS A 230 24.45 7.42 18.75
CA LYS A 230 23.96 6.03 18.75
C LYS A 230 23.01 5.82 19.94
N MET A 231 21.94 5.08 19.68
CA MET A 231 20.95 4.73 20.70
C MET A 231 20.63 3.24 20.59
N ARG A 232 20.76 2.52 21.69
CA ARG A 232 20.30 1.13 21.79
C ARG A 232 18.79 1.08 21.69
N ILE A 233 18.28 0.16 20.88
CA ILE A 233 16.85 0.01 20.62
C ILE A 233 16.57 -1.42 20.14
N ASP A 234 15.39 -1.95 20.46
CA ASP A 234 14.99 -3.30 20.05
C ASP A 234 14.22 -3.34 18.74
N GLY A 235 13.62 -2.21 18.33
CA GLY A 235 12.84 -2.15 17.08
C GLY A 235 12.64 -0.74 16.55
N VAL A 236 12.41 -0.67 15.22
CA VAL A 236 12.17 0.57 14.48
C VAL A 236 10.91 0.38 13.63
N PHE A 237 9.88 1.16 13.91
CA PHE A 237 8.62 1.21 13.19
C PHE A 237 8.57 2.46 12.31
N ILE A 238 8.34 2.30 10.99
CA ILE A 238 8.52 3.37 10.02
C ILE A 238 7.16 3.82 9.47
N TYR A 239 6.78 5.08 9.74
CA TYR A 239 5.52 5.71 9.32
C TYR A 239 5.75 7.10 8.74
N ILE A 240 6.49 7.16 7.62
CA ILE A 240 6.86 8.41 6.92
C ILE A 240 6.01 8.72 5.69
N GLY A 241 4.91 8.01 5.54
CA GLY A 241 3.95 8.13 4.45
C GLY A 241 3.93 6.94 3.52
N MET A 242 3.10 7.06 2.48
CA MET A 242 2.88 6.04 1.46
C MET A 242 3.35 6.54 0.10
N GLU A 243 3.61 5.61 -0.82
CA GLU A 243 3.89 5.92 -2.22
C GLU A 243 3.12 4.97 -3.14
N PRO A 244 2.55 5.47 -4.26
CA PRO A 244 1.77 4.64 -5.17
C PRO A 244 2.66 3.70 -5.97
N ASN A 245 2.16 2.48 -6.23
CA ASN A 245 2.83 1.49 -7.06
C ASN A 245 2.58 1.74 -8.57
N SER A 246 2.79 2.97 -9.02
CA SER A 246 2.56 3.43 -10.40
C SER A 246 3.78 3.33 -11.32
N GLY A 247 4.95 3.00 -10.75
CA GLY A 247 6.24 3.01 -11.45
C GLY A 247 6.24 2.32 -12.82
N PRO A 248 5.75 1.09 -12.95
CA PRO A 248 5.70 0.33 -14.21
C PRO A 248 4.88 0.98 -15.32
N PHE A 249 3.97 1.90 -14.99
CA PHE A 249 2.98 2.45 -15.91
C PHE A 249 3.28 3.88 -16.38
N LYS A 250 4.40 4.47 -15.95
CA LYS A 250 4.77 5.88 -16.24
C LYS A 250 4.77 6.24 -17.72
N ARG A 251 4.97 5.27 -18.61
CA ARG A 251 4.97 5.49 -20.07
C ARG A 251 3.55 5.65 -20.65
N ILE A 252 2.52 5.15 -19.97
CA ILE A 252 1.16 5.06 -20.50
C ILE A 252 0.14 5.84 -19.68
N VAL A 253 0.52 6.39 -18.51
CA VAL A 253 -0.35 7.21 -17.66
C VAL A 253 0.33 8.51 -17.22
N LYS A 254 -0.47 9.51 -16.86
CA LYS A 254 0.00 10.73 -16.18
C LYS A 254 -0.11 10.55 -14.67
N THR A 255 0.89 11.08 -13.96
CA THR A 255 0.90 11.09 -12.49
C THR A 255 1.03 12.51 -11.95
N ASP A 256 0.61 12.70 -10.72
CA ASP A 256 0.90 13.94 -9.99
C ASP A 256 2.36 13.96 -9.47
N GLU A 257 2.72 15.01 -8.75
CA GLU A 257 4.05 15.22 -8.16
C GLU A 257 4.46 14.16 -7.13
N HIS A 258 3.48 13.43 -6.58
CA HIS A 258 3.69 12.34 -5.63
C HIS A 258 3.68 10.96 -6.28
N GLY A 259 3.43 10.89 -7.60
CA GLY A 259 3.38 9.66 -8.37
C GLY A 259 2.01 8.98 -8.43
N TYR A 260 0.95 9.57 -7.87
CA TYR A 260 -0.40 9.03 -7.97
C TYR A 260 -0.97 9.23 -9.38
N ILE A 261 -1.62 8.20 -9.92
CA ILE A 261 -2.19 8.23 -11.27
C ILE A 261 -3.37 9.23 -11.31
N ILE A 262 -3.34 10.11 -12.31
CA ILE A 262 -4.41 11.06 -12.58
C ILE A 262 -5.40 10.40 -13.54
N THR A 263 -6.69 10.44 -13.20
CA THR A 263 -7.78 9.91 -14.01
C THR A 263 -8.86 10.96 -14.23
N ASP A 264 -9.68 10.75 -15.25
CA ASP A 264 -10.97 11.43 -15.38
C ASP A 264 -12.05 10.82 -14.45
N GLU A 265 -13.29 11.29 -14.58
CA GLU A 265 -14.43 10.80 -13.79
C GLU A 265 -14.81 9.35 -14.11
N SER A 266 -14.47 8.85 -15.28
CA SER A 266 -14.66 7.45 -15.68
C SER A 266 -13.54 6.52 -15.22
N LEU A 267 -12.58 7.05 -14.47
CA LEU A 267 -11.33 6.42 -14.02
C LEU A 267 -10.38 6.06 -15.17
N MET A 268 -10.54 6.67 -16.34
CA MET A 268 -9.60 6.53 -17.46
C MET A 268 -8.34 7.36 -17.17
N ALA A 269 -7.17 6.72 -17.29
CA ALA A 269 -5.85 7.31 -17.11
C ALA A 269 -5.11 7.51 -18.45
N GLY A 270 -5.59 6.86 -19.48
CA GLY A 270 -5.07 6.87 -20.85
C GLY A 270 -5.96 6.03 -21.73
N ASP A 271 -5.74 6.09 -23.04
CA ASP A 271 -6.54 5.31 -24.01
C ASP A 271 -6.42 3.80 -23.74
N GLY A 272 -7.54 3.15 -23.33
CA GLY A 272 -7.59 1.75 -22.89
C GLY A 272 -6.92 1.47 -21.54
N VAL A 273 -6.54 2.51 -20.79
CA VAL A 273 -5.90 2.37 -19.47
C VAL A 273 -6.74 3.06 -18.42
N PHE A 274 -7.08 2.32 -17.36
CA PHE A 274 -7.87 2.78 -16.23
C PHE A 274 -7.07 2.60 -14.94
N ALA A 275 -7.42 3.33 -13.88
CA ALA A 275 -6.82 3.15 -12.58
C ALA A 275 -7.88 3.20 -11.48
N ALA A 276 -7.72 2.38 -10.41
CA ALA A 276 -8.65 2.30 -9.30
C ALA A 276 -7.93 2.03 -7.97
N GLY A 277 -8.50 2.55 -6.88
CA GLY A 277 -7.96 2.41 -5.53
C GLY A 277 -6.77 3.31 -5.24
N ASP A 278 -5.95 2.93 -4.28
CA ASP A 278 -4.97 3.80 -3.65
C ASP A 278 -3.81 4.22 -4.56
N VAL A 279 -3.63 3.59 -5.72
CA VAL A 279 -2.63 3.97 -6.73
C VAL A 279 -2.96 5.29 -7.42
N ARG A 280 -4.23 5.69 -7.42
CA ARG A 280 -4.68 6.93 -8.05
C ARG A 280 -4.78 8.09 -7.06
N LYS A 281 -4.79 9.31 -7.61
CA LYS A 281 -5.02 10.52 -6.84
C LYS A 281 -6.45 10.52 -6.29
N ASN A 282 -6.60 10.18 -5.01
CA ASN A 282 -7.84 10.27 -4.25
C ASN A 282 -7.55 10.69 -2.80
N ASN A 283 -8.59 11.10 -2.08
CA ASN A 283 -8.47 11.57 -0.69
C ASN A 283 -8.94 10.52 0.34
N ILE A 284 -9.46 9.37 -0.11
CA ILE A 284 -10.06 8.36 0.76
C ILE A 284 -9.37 7.01 0.52
N LYS A 285 -8.62 6.55 1.51
CA LYS A 285 -7.89 5.28 1.50
C LYS A 285 -8.67 4.25 2.33
N GLN A 286 -9.78 3.76 1.77
CA GLN A 286 -10.69 2.81 2.43
C GLN A 286 -11.07 1.67 1.49
N VAL A 287 -11.31 0.48 2.07
CA VAL A 287 -11.67 -0.74 1.31
C VAL A 287 -12.92 -0.53 0.47
N VAL A 288 -13.97 0.07 1.06
CA VAL A 288 -15.23 0.32 0.36
C VAL A 288 -15.05 1.29 -0.81
N TRP A 289 -14.20 2.29 -0.65
CA TRP A 289 -13.89 3.24 -1.72
C TRP A 289 -13.14 2.56 -2.86
N ALA A 290 -12.09 1.81 -2.54
CA ALA A 290 -11.33 1.04 -3.50
C ALA A 290 -12.20 0.04 -4.27
N ALA A 291 -13.13 -0.64 -3.60
CA ALA A 291 -14.10 -1.52 -4.22
C ALA A 291 -15.05 -0.77 -5.17
N GLY A 292 -15.57 0.39 -4.75
CA GLY A 292 -16.42 1.24 -5.60
C GLY A 292 -15.71 1.71 -6.87
N GLU A 293 -14.47 2.14 -6.74
CA GLU A 293 -13.64 2.53 -7.89
C GLU A 293 -13.33 1.33 -8.80
N GLY A 294 -13.06 0.16 -8.24
CA GLY A 294 -12.87 -1.07 -9.02
C GLY A 294 -14.09 -1.41 -9.88
N ALA A 295 -15.29 -1.29 -9.31
CA ALA A 295 -16.54 -1.49 -10.03
C ALA A 295 -16.70 -0.48 -11.19
N LEU A 296 -16.48 0.81 -10.92
CA LEU A 296 -16.57 1.88 -11.92
C LEU A 296 -15.55 1.70 -13.04
N ALA A 297 -14.29 1.40 -12.71
CA ALA A 297 -13.24 1.17 -13.70
C ALA A 297 -13.58 -0.01 -14.63
N ALA A 298 -14.14 -1.10 -14.08
CA ALA A 298 -14.55 -2.26 -14.90
C ALA A 298 -15.70 -1.93 -15.84
N VAL A 299 -16.70 -1.18 -15.37
CA VAL A 299 -17.82 -0.72 -16.23
C VAL A 299 -17.32 0.20 -17.33
N SER A 300 -16.40 1.10 -17.02
CA SER A 300 -15.78 1.99 -17.99
C SER A 300 -14.93 1.25 -19.00
N ALA A 301 -14.11 0.29 -18.56
CA ALA A 301 -13.32 -0.58 -19.43
C ALA A 301 -14.22 -1.43 -20.37
N TYR A 302 -15.31 -1.98 -19.85
CA TYR A 302 -16.28 -2.69 -20.67
C TYR A 302 -16.83 -1.83 -21.80
N ARG A 303 -17.29 -0.61 -21.50
CA ARG A 303 -17.79 0.34 -22.51
C ARG A 303 -16.73 0.67 -23.55
N TYR A 304 -15.50 0.91 -23.11
CA TYR A 304 -14.36 1.15 -24.01
C TYR A 304 -14.13 -0.02 -24.96
N ILE A 305 -14.02 -1.25 -24.45
CA ILE A 305 -13.77 -2.46 -25.26
C ILE A 305 -14.90 -2.69 -26.28
N ARG A 306 -16.16 -2.55 -25.85
CA ARG A 306 -17.31 -2.75 -26.76
C ARG A 306 -17.40 -1.68 -27.87
N ASN A 307 -16.84 -0.47 -27.64
CA ASN A 307 -16.76 0.57 -28.66
C ASN A 307 -15.63 0.33 -29.68
N LEU A 308 -14.58 -0.42 -29.32
CA LEU A 308 -13.53 -0.83 -30.27
C LEU A 308 -14.02 -1.87 -31.27
N SER A 309 -15.10 -2.57 -30.97
CA SER A 309 -15.67 -3.65 -31.80
C SER A 309 -16.76 -3.15 -32.76
N ARG A 310 -17.07 -1.85 -32.74
CA ARG A 310 -17.98 -1.14 -33.65
C ARG A 310 -17.21 -0.37 -34.70
#